data_1010fbb6aa5e364005864f301508e757
#
_entry.id   1010fbb6aa5e364005864f301508e757
#
_cell.length_a   1.000
_cell.length_b   1.000
_cell.length_c   1.000
_cell.angle_alpha   90.00
_cell.angle_beta   90.00
_cell.angle_gamma   90.00
#
_symmetry.space_group_name_H-M   'P 1'
#
loop_
_entity.id
_entity.type
_entity.pdbx_description
1 polymer ?
#
loop_
_entity_poly.entity_id
_entity_poly.type
_entity_poly.pdbx_seq_one_letter_code
_entity_poly.pdbx_strand_id
1 'polypeptide(L)'
;MIRTNEEKLVVISVQGEVLSALAGMPVYRSTYDGRVVVLPSVGGITYNLKVGDPAAGWQADHVEPCVTTKNLNANTSMNAAYNAFSCAGNEATVITGDAKGAKGAVTGKHGGAEHVIMDFDEKAIEKMQIGDKIAVRAVGVGLELLDYPGIKAMNISPALCKKIAFKEDRKAGVLGIPVTHKVPAAIMGSGLGSSDCHTGDYDIQLFDKEMVRKHGLESLRFGDFVAIMDADHSYGRIYMGGAVSVGVVVHSDCVVSGHGPGVMTLFTSSKGRIHPIIDPKANIGYYLRIGRFRGK
;
A
#
# COMPACT_ATOMS: atom_id res chain seq x y z
N MET A 1 3.24 24.77 1.81
CA MET A 1 3.18 23.60 0.88
C MET A 1 4.61 23.26 0.50
N ILE A 2 4.99 21.99 0.60
CA ILE A 2 6.34 21.51 0.25
C ILE A 2 6.54 21.65 -1.26
N ARG A 3 7.69 22.17 -1.68
CA ARG A 3 8.06 22.25 -3.10
C ARG A 3 8.48 20.84 -3.58
N THR A 4 8.04 20.49 -4.77
CA THR A 4 8.38 19.23 -5.43
C THR A 4 8.82 19.49 -6.88
N ASN A 5 9.40 18.48 -7.50
CA ASN A 5 9.76 18.50 -8.92
C ASN A 5 8.64 18.01 -9.85
N GLU A 6 7.37 18.06 -9.42
CA GLU A 6 6.23 17.44 -10.13
C GLU A 6 6.08 17.88 -11.60
N GLU A 7 6.44 19.15 -11.92
CA GLU A 7 6.37 19.69 -13.28
C GLU A 7 7.32 18.98 -14.26
N LYS A 8 8.32 18.26 -13.74
CA LYS A 8 9.31 17.50 -14.53
C LYS A 8 8.95 16.02 -14.62
N LEU A 9 7.91 15.57 -13.93
CA LEU A 9 7.55 14.15 -13.94
C LEU A 9 6.84 13.77 -15.24
N VAL A 10 7.25 12.63 -15.78
CA VAL A 10 6.57 12.04 -16.94
C VAL A 10 5.25 11.43 -16.50
N VAL A 11 4.18 11.72 -17.21
CA VAL A 11 2.87 11.06 -17.05
C VAL A 11 2.74 10.01 -18.14
N ILE A 12 2.60 8.76 -17.75
CA ILE A 12 2.53 7.63 -18.68
C ILE A 12 1.25 6.82 -18.44
N SER A 13 0.76 6.15 -19.46
CA SER A 13 -0.34 5.18 -19.33
C SER A 13 0.23 3.79 -19.14
N VAL A 14 -0.22 3.09 -18.08
CA VAL A 14 0.02 1.67 -17.88
C VAL A 14 -1.31 0.95 -17.74
N GLN A 15 -1.36 -0.35 -18.09
CA GLN A 15 -2.60 -1.10 -18.14
C GLN A 15 -2.45 -2.45 -17.44
N GLY A 16 -3.47 -2.81 -16.66
CA GLY A 16 -3.67 -4.13 -16.09
C GLY A 16 -5.09 -4.60 -16.33
N GLU A 17 -5.43 -5.74 -15.75
CA GLU A 17 -6.79 -6.30 -15.77
C GLU A 17 -7.16 -6.86 -14.40
N VAL A 18 -8.46 -6.92 -14.12
CA VAL A 18 -9.02 -7.47 -12.89
C VAL A 18 -8.71 -8.96 -12.83
N LEU A 19 -8.05 -9.38 -11.76
CA LEU A 19 -7.67 -10.77 -11.56
C LEU A 19 -8.83 -11.62 -11.01
N SER A 20 -8.74 -12.93 -11.26
CA SER A 20 -9.45 -13.92 -10.45
C SER A 20 -8.82 -14.03 -9.06
N ALA A 21 -9.61 -14.45 -8.07
CA ALA A 21 -9.05 -14.91 -6.81
C ALA A 21 -8.08 -16.07 -7.05
N LEU A 22 -6.98 -16.06 -6.30
CA LEU A 22 -5.93 -17.08 -6.39
C LEU A 22 -5.92 -17.92 -5.11
N ALA A 23 -5.64 -19.21 -5.28
CA ALA A 23 -5.33 -20.12 -4.20
C ALA A 23 -3.97 -20.77 -4.45
N GLY A 24 -3.23 -21.05 -3.39
CA GLY A 24 -1.99 -21.84 -3.50
C GLY A 24 -2.28 -23.30 -3.87
N MET A 25 -1.27 -24.01 -4.29
CA MET A 25 -1.33 -25.47 -4.49
C MET A 25 -0.32 -26.14 -3.54
N PRO A 26 -0.79 -26.90 -2.55
CA PRO A 26 -2.18 -27.26 -2.24
C PRO A 26 -3.00 -26.05 -1.73
N VAL A 27 -4.34 -26.19 -1.80
CA VAL A 27 -5.29 -25.10 -1.45
C VAL A 27 -5.26 -24.73 0.03
N TYR A 28 -4.88 -25.69 0.91
CA TYR A 28 -4.75 -25.44 2.35
C TYR A 28 -3.36 -24.93 2.71
N ARG A 29 -3.35 -24.10 3.76
CA ARG A 29 -2.13 -23.50 4.31
C ARG A 29 -1.91 -23.95 5.75
N SER A 30 -0.65 -24.12 6.12
CA SER A 30 -0.25 -24.31 7.52
C SER A 30 -0.17 -22.93 8.19
N THR A 31 -0.86 -22.78 9.30
CA THR A 31 -0.82 -21.57 10.11
C THR A 31 0.43 -21.55 11.00
N TYR A 32 0.76 -20.36 11.54
CA TYR A 32 1.91 -20.18 12.43
C TYR A 32 1.84 -21.04 13.71
N ASP A 33 0.63 -21.47 14.12
CA ASP A 33 0.37 -22.31 15.28
C ASP A 33 0.14 -23.80 14.91
N GLY A 34 0.44 -24.18 13.67
CA GLY A 34 0.46 -25.58 13.21
C GLY A 34 -0.90 -26.15 12.78
N ARG A 35 -1.94 -25.31 12.66
CA ARG A 35 -3.24 -25.73 12.10
C ARG A 35 -3.19 -25.75 10.57
N VAL A 36 -4.15 -26.43 9.96
CA VAL A 36 -4.34 -26.44 8.50
C VAL A 36 -5.70 -25.79 8.19
N VAL A 37 -5.70 -24.81 7.30
CA VAL A 37 -6.87 -24.03 6.96
C VAL A 37 -7.01 -23.84 5.45
N VAL A 38 -8.25 -23.58 4.99
CA VAL A 38 -8.55 -23.06 3.65
C VAL A 38 -9.26 -21.74 3.84
N LEU A 39 -8.70 -20.66 3.30
CA LEU A 39 -9.19 -19.31 3.46
C LEU A 39 -9.14 -18.56 2.12
N PRO A 40 -10.06 -17.60 1.89
CA PRO A 40 -9.89 -16.63 0.81
C PRO A 40 -8.55 -15.91 0.95
N SER A 41 -7.87 -15.71 -0.18
CA SER A 41 -6.54 -15.12 -0.22
C SER A 41 -6.48 -13.98 -1.26
N VAL A 42 -5.33 -13.79 -1.88
CA VAL A 42 -5.04 -12.70 -2.81
C VAL A 42 -5.87 -12.76 -4.08
N GLY A 43 -6.05 -11.62 -4.71
CA GLY A 43 -6.70 -11.47 -6.01
C GLY A 43 -8.22 -11.31 -5.93
N GLY A 44 -8.80 -11.02 -7.08
CA GLY A 44 -10.25 -10.90 -7.26
C GLY A 44 -10.85 -9.53 -6.94
N ILE A 45 -12.16 -9.55 -6.81
CA ILE A 45 -12.98 -8.44 -6.34
C ILE A 45 -13.50 -8.79 -4.96
N THR A 46 -13.15 -7.99 -3.96
CA THR A 46 -13.67 -8.14 -2.59
C THR A 46 -14.81 -7.16 -2.37
N TYR A 47 -16.05 -7.67 -2.34
CA TYR A 47 -17.26 -6.83 -2.28
C TYR A 47 -17.47 -6.17 -0.92
N ASN A 48 -17.06 -6.83 0.16
CA ASN A 48 -17.29 -6.40 1.54
C ASN A 48 -16.08 -5.76 2.22
N LEU A 49 -14.90 -5.73 1.57
CA LEU A 49 -13.68 -5.11 2.11
C LEU A 49 -13.31 -3.86 1.33
N LYS A 50 -13.07 -2.77 2.06
CA LYS A 50 -12.76 -1.46 1.50
C LYS A 50 -11.65 -0.78 2.27
N VAL A 51 -10.97 0.15 1.65
CA VAL A 51 -10.07 1.08 2.35
C VAL A 51 -10.81 1.71 3.52
N GLY A 52 -10.20 1.65 4.71
CA GLY A 52 -10.79 2.11 5.97
C GLY A 52 -11.42 1.01 6.83
N ASP A 53 -11.61 -0.20 6.32
CA ASP A 53 -11.98 -1.37 7.13
C ASP A 53 -10.77 -1.87 7.93
N PRO A 54 -10.99 -2.62 9.04
CA PRO A 54 -9.90 -3.26 9.78
C PRO A 54 -8.99 -4.09 8.88
N ALA A 55 -7.69 -4.00 9.07
CA ALA A 55 -6.73 -4.81 8.33
C ALA A 55 -6.52 -6.21 8.94
N ALA A 56 -7.12 -6.51 10.09
CA ALA A 56 -7.00 -7.78 10.78
C ALA A 56 -8.36 -8.29 11.29
N GLY A 57 -8.41 -9.60 11.60
CA GLY A 57 -9.60 -10.24 12.19
C GLY A 57 -10.57 -10.84 11.17
N TRP A 58 -10.26 -10.84 9.91
CA TRP A 58 -11.04 -11.49 8.85
C TRP A 58 -10.74 -13.00 8.78
N GLN A 59 -11.72 -13.79 8.35
CA GLN A 59 -11.48 -15.20 7.98
C GLN A 59 -10.86 -15.25 6.58
N ALA A 60 -9.61 -14.80 6.48
CA ALA A 60 -8.90 -14.59 5.23
C ALA A 60 -7.38 -14.68 5.46
N ASP A 61 -6.62 -14.69 4.37
CA ASP A 61 -5.16 -14.79 4.36
C ASP A 61 -4.60 -13.86 3.27
N HIS A 62 -3.99 -12.74 3.63
CA HIS A 62 -3.50 -11.71 2.69
C HIS A 62 -4.59 -11.11 1.79
N VAL A 63 -5.83 -11.02 2.24
CA VAL A 63 -6.90 -10.52 1.36
C VAL A 63 -6.68 -9.04 1.04
N GLU A 64 -6.89 -8.71 -0.23
CA GLU A 64 -6.72 -7.37 -0.77
C GLU A 64 -8.08 -6.65 -0.83
N PRO A 65 -8.19 -5.40 -0.36
CA PRO A 65 -9.46 -4.68 -0.38
C PRO A 65 -9.83 -4.23 -1.80
N CYS A 66 -11.12 -4.25 -2.10
CA CYS A 66 -11.76 -3.75 -3.30
C CYS A 66 -11.38 -4.51 -4.58
N VAL A 67 -10.45 -4.05 -5.39
CA VAL A 67 -10.14 -4.65 -6.71
C VAL A 67 -8.64 -4.90 -6.86
N THR A 68 -8.30 -6.13 -7.16
CA THR A 68 -6.93 -6.54 -7.48
C THR A 68 -6.71 -6.64 -8.97
N THR A 69 -5.60 -6.08 -9.43
CA THR A 69 -5.25 -6.04 -10.85
C THR A 69 -3.80 -6.44 -11.11
N LYS A 70 -3.53 -6.96 -12.32
CA LYS A 70 -2.19 -7.33 -12.78
C LYS A 70 -2.11 -7.17 -14.29
N ASN A 71 -0.93 -6.94 -14.85
CA ASN A 71 -0.73 -7.08 -16.29
C ASN A 71 -0.36 -8.53 -16.59
N LEU A 72 -1.23 -9.25 -17.29
CA LEU A 72 -1.07 -10.69 -17.60
C LEU A 72 -0.34 -10.96 -18.93
N ASN A 73 0.35 -9.96 -19.51
CA ASN A 73 1.15 -10.19 -20.70
C ASN A 73 2.28 -11.20 -20.42
N ALA A 74 2.56 -12.06 -21.39
CA ALA A 74 3.65 -13.04 -21.30
C ALA A 74 5.04 -12.37 -21.12
N ASN A 75 5.22 -11.15 -21.59
CA ASN A 75 6.37 -10.33 -21.25
C ASN A 75 6.23 -9.77 -19.82
N THR A 76 6.88 -10.40 -18.87
CA THR A 76 6.82 -10.04 -17.45
C THR A 76 7.28 -8.61 -17.14
N SER A 77 8.09 -7.99 -18.01
CA SER A 77 8.48 -6.59 -17.90
C SER A 77 7.27 -5.65 -17.96
N MET A 78 6.17 -6.05 -18.60
CA MET A 78 4.95 -5.24 -18.62
C MET A 78 4.28 -5.19 -17.26
N ASN A 79 4.24 -6.30 -16.51
CA ASN A 79 3.74 -6.28 -15.14
C ASN A 79 4.69 -5.57 -14.18
N ALA A 80 5.99 -5.71 -14.37
CA ALA A 80 6.98 -4.95 -13.60
C ALA A 80 6.78 -3.44 -13.78
N ALA A 81 6.61 -2.97 -15.02
CA ALA A 81 6.30 -1.56 -15.31
C ALA A 81 4.94 -1.14 -14.73
N TYR A 82 3.91 -1.99 -14.87
CA TYR A 82 2.58 -1.74 -14.31
C TYR A 82 2.65 -1.53 -12.80
N ASN A 83 3.36 -2.41 -12.08
CA ASN A 83 3.58 -2.28 -10.64
C ASN A 83 4.43 -1.04 -10.30
N ALA A 84 5.62 -0.89 -10.89
CA ALA A 84 6.54 0.18 -10.53
C ALA A 84 5.92 1.57 -10.76
N PHE A 85 5.18 1.76 -11.85
CA PHE A 85 4.66 3.08 -12.23
C PHE A 85 3.29 3.40 -11.62
N SER A 86 2.51 2.41 -11.17
CA SER A 86 1.24 2.65 -10.48
C SER A 86 1.48 3.15 -9.06
N CYS A 87 1.53 4.46 -8.87
CA CYS A 87 1.72 5.08 -7.56
C CYS A 87 0.39 5.27 -6.83
N ALA A 88 0.40 5.16 -5.50
CA ALA A 88 -0.76 5.45 -4.65
C ALA A 88 -1.35 6.84 -4.98
N GLY A 89 -2.65 6.89 -5.19
CA GLY A 89 -3.37 8.10 -5.61
C GLY A 89 -3.36 8.38 -7.11
N ASN A 90 -2.78 7.49 -7.95
CA ASN A 90 -2.97 7.60 -9.41
C ASN A 90 -4.42 7.27 -9.77
N GLU A 91 -4.95 7.98 -10.76
CA GLU A 91 -6.29 7.71 -11.31
C GLU A 91 -6.28 6.40 -12.10
N ALA A 92 -7.25 5.54 -11.82
CA ALA A 92 -7.54 4.32 -12.56
C ALA A 92 -8.86 4.48 -13.30
N THR A 93 -8.95 3.95 -14.53
CA THR A 93 -10.17 3.98 -15.35
C THR A 93 -10.43 2.60 -15.92
N VAL A 94 -11.62 2.07 -15.69
CA VAL A 94 -12.08 0.84 -16.35
C VAL A 94 -12.30 1.13 -17.85
N ILE A 95 -11.68 0.35 -18.74
CA ILE A 95 -11.71 0.60 -20.18
C ILE A 95 -12.46 -0.47 -20.96
N THR A 96 -12.88 -1.57 -20.33
CA THR A 96 -13.70 -2.63 -20.91
C THR A 96 -14.88 -3.01 -20.02
N GLY A 97 -15.77 -3.88 -20.47
CA GLY A 97 -16.90 -4.44 -19.72
C GLY A 97 -17.99 -3.42 -19.37
N ASP A 98 -18.92 -3.86 -18.51
CA ASP A 98 -20.11 -3.08 -18.13
C ASP A 98 -19.78 -1.91 -17.18
N ALA A 99 -18.62 -1.96 -16.52
CA ALA A 99 -18.10 -0.87 -15.69
C ALA A 99 -17.27 0.15 -16.49
N LYS A 100 -17.19 0.05 -17.82
CA LYS A 100 -16.38 0.95 -18.66
C LYS A 100 -16.67 2.43 -18.37
N GLY A 101 -15.60 3.21 -18.17
CA GLY A 101 -15.64 4.63 -17.82
C GLY A 101 -15.64 4.90 -16.32
N ALA A 102 -15.85 3.89 -15.48
CA ALA A 102 -15.75 4.06 -14.04
C ALA A 102 -14.35 4.51 -13.63
N LYS A 103 -14.31 5.46 -12.67
CA LYS A 103 -13.09 6.04 -12.13
C LYS A 103 -12.79 5.48 -10.74
N GLY A 104 -11.53 5.15 -10.51
CA GLY A 104 -11.01 4.69 -9.24
C GLY A 104 -9.64 5.27 -8.95
N ALA A 105 -9.00 4.78 -7.92
CA ALA A 105 -7.66 5.20 -7.52
C ALA A 105 -6.81 4.01 -7.10
N VAL A 106 -5.53 4.05 -7.45
CA VAL A 106 -4.53 3.11 -6.92
C VAL A 106 -4.37 3.36 -5.43
N THR A 107 -4.50 2.29 -4.63
CA THR A 107 -4.38 2.34 -3.17
C THR A 107 -3.10 1.69 -2.66
N GLY A 108 -2.54 0.76 -3.42
CA GLY A 108 -1.31 0.10 -3.04
C GLY A 108 -0.85 -0.97 -4.01
N LYS A 109 0.19 -1.70 -3.57
CA LYS A 109 0.80 -2.82 -4.29
C LYS A 109 1.09 -3.94 -3.30
N HIS A 110 0.94 -5.18 -3.74
CA HIS A 110 1.23 -6.37 -2.97
C HIS A 110 2.40 -7.12 -3.58
N GLY A 111 3.47 -7.29 -2.81
CA GLY A 111 4.68 -8.00 -3.20
C GLY A 111 4.50 -9.51 -3.25
N GLY A 112 5.41 -10.23 -3.90
CA GLY A 112 5.27 -11.67 -4.08
C GLY A 112 4.15 -12.08 -5.04
N ALA A 113 2.97 -11.50 -4.89
CA ALA A 113 1.86 -11.62 -5.83
C ALA A 113 2.01 -10.65 -7.02
N GLU A 114 2.70 -9.54 -6.82
CA GLU A 114 2.93 -8.46 -7.79
C GLU A 114 1.63 -7.89 -8.35
N HIS A 115 0.72 -7.56 -7.45
CA HIS A 115 -0.57 -6.98 -7.71
C HIS A 115 -0.57 -5.46 -7.52
N VAL A 116 -1.43 -4.77 -8.27
CA VAL A 116 -1.82 -3.38 -7.99
C VAL A 116 -3.25 -3.39 -7.48
N ILE A 117 -3.45 -2.77 -6.31
CA ILE A 117 -4.74 -2.74 -5.61
C ILE A 117 -5.39 -1.38 -5.85
N MET A 118 -6.69 -1.37 -6.10
CA MET A 118 -7.45 -0.18 -6.47
C MET A 118 -8.79 -0.11 -5.76
N ASP A 119 -9.21 1.11 -5.43
CA ASP A 119 -10.56 1.39 -4.93
C ASP A 119 -11.45 1.94 -6.04
N PHE A 120 -12.66 1.42 -6.13
CA PHE A 120 -13.75 1.91 -6.97
C PHE A 120 -15.02 2.07 -6.13
N ASP A 121 -16.03 2.78 -6.64
CA ASP A 121 -17.32 2.85 -5.99
C ASP A 121 -18.11 1.55 -6.12
N GLU A 122 -19.13 1.35 -5.26
CA GLU A 122 -19.94 0.11 -5.24
C GLU A 122 -20.61 -0.18 -6.57
N LYS A 123 -21.13 0.85 -7.24
CA LYS A 123 -21.82 0.68 -8.52
C LYS A 123 -20.88 0.20 -9.63
N ALA A 124 -19.61 0.62 -9.56
CA ALA A 124 -18.60 0.14 -10.49
C ALA A 124 -18.21 -1.31 -10.17
N ILE A 125 -17.99 -1.63 -8.89
CA ILE A 125 -17.61 -2.97 -8.43
C ILE A 125 -18.67 -4.01 -8.80
N GLU A 126 -19.97 -3.70 -8.63
CA GLU A 126 -21.08 -4.57 -8.97
C GLU A 126 -21.19 -4.90 -10.48
N LYS A 127 -20.63 -4.03 -11.32
CA LYS A 127 -20.61 -4.22 -12.79
C LYS A 127 -19.30 -4.80 -13.31
N MET A 128 -18.25 -4.72 -12.49
CA MET A 128 -16.90 -5.13 -12.89
C MET A 128 -16.77 -6.64 -12.90
N GLN A 129 -16.06 -7.17 -13.88
CA GLN A 129 -15.82 -8.60 -14.02
C GLN A 129 -14.34 -8.92 -14.08
N ILE A 130 -14.01 -10.18 -13.78
CA ILE A 130 -12.67 -10.73 -13.98
C ILE A 130 -12.29 -10.57 -15.47
N GLY A 131 -11.08 -10.06 -15.70
CA GLY A 131 -10.59 -9.77 -17.06
C GLY A 131 -10.91 -8.36 -17.57
N ASP A 132 -11.74 -7.58 -16.86
CA ASP A 132 -11.95 -6.17 -17.22
C ASP A 132 -10.63 -5.40 -17.18
N LYS A 133 -10.33 -4.66 -18.24
CA LYS A 133 -9.08 -3.92 -18.36
C LYS A 133 -9.19 -2.56 -17.73
N ILE A 134 -8.10 -2.17 -17.04
CA ILE A 134 -7.99 -0.92 -16.33
C ILE A 134 -6.74 -0.18 -16.80
N ALA A 135 -6.92 1.06 -17.23
CA ALA A 135 -5.82 1.98 -17.52
C ALA A 135 -5.52 2.85 -16.29
N VAL A 136 -4.25 2.99 -15.95
CA VAL A 136 -3.75 3.89 -14.91
C VAL A 136 -3.04 5.06 -15.55
N ARG A 137 -3.44 6.28 -15.18
CA ARG A 137 -2.69 7.49 -15.48
C ARG A 137 -1.55 7.61 -14.47
N ALA A 138 -0.44 6.96 -14.76
CA ALA A 138 0.67 6.80 -13.85
C ALA A 138 1.56 8.03 -13.80
N VAL A 139 1.79 8.55 -12.59
CA VAL A 139 2.72 9.65 -12.28
C VAL A 139 3.16 9.54 -10.83
N GLY A 140 4.45 9.79 -10.57
CA GLY A 140 4.98 9.79 -9.20
C GLY A 140 6.37 9.18 -9.07
N VAL A 141 6.77 8.30 -9.98
CA VAL A 141 8.15 7.80 -10.00
C VAL A 141 9.11 8.96 -10.29
N GLY A 142 10.15 9.10 -9.46
CA GLY A 142 11.07 10.23 -9.52
C GLY A 142 10.59 11.50 -8.80
N LEU A 143 9.49 11.42 -8.01
CA LEU A 143 9.06 12.54 -7.17
C LEU A 143 10.11 12.85 -6.10
N GLU A 144 10.48 14.13 -5.99
CA GLU A 144 11.41 14.65 -5.00
C GLU A 144 10.76 15.73 -4.15
N LEU A 145 11.05 15.72 -2.84
CA LEU A 145 10.70 16.76 -1.90
C LEU A 145 11.85 17.77 -1.83
N LEU A 146 11.79 18.83 -2.66
CA LEU A 146 12.92 19.75 -2.87
C LEU A 146 13.37 20.48 -1.61
N ASP A 147 12.45 20.69 -0.65
CA ASP A 147 12.76 21.31 0.64
C ASP A 147 13.34 20.31 1.67
N TYR A 148 13.27 18.99 1.38
CA TYR A 148 13.68 17.89 2.28
C TYR A 148 14.47 16.80 1.54
N PRO A 149 15.67 17.10 0.99
CA PRO A 149 16.43 16.16 0.16
C PRO A 149 16.89 14.90 0.90
N GLY A 150 16.85 14.91 2.22
CA GLY A 150 17.13 13.71 3.06
C GLY A 150 15.96 12.74 3.22
N ILE A 151 14.83 13.01 2.55
CA ILE A 151 13.64 12.16 2.55
C ILE A 151 13.35 11.74 1.11
N LYS A 152 13.39 10.43 0.85
CA LYS A 152 13.04 9.85 -0.44
C LYS A 152 11.53 9.60 -0.49
N ALA A 153 10.84 10.15 -1.49
CA ALA A 153 9.47 9.80 -1.82
C ALA A 153 9.45 8.65 -2.85
N MET A 154 8.56 7.70 -2.68
CA MET A 154 8.38 6.58 -3.60
C MET A 154 6.93 6.08 -3.55
N ASN A 155 6.47 5.47 -4.64
CA ASN A 155 5.12 4.88 -4.74
C ASN A 155 3.95 5.84 -4.46
N ILE A 156 4.16 7.14 -4.48
CA ILE A 156 3.13 8.15 -4.20
C ILE A 156 2.98 9.13 -5.37
N SER A 157 1.73 9.43 -5.72
CA SER A 157 1.44 10.47 -6.71
C SER A 157 1.61 11.88 -6.14
N PRO A 158 1.98 12.88 -6.96
CA PRO A 158 2.01 14.27 -6.51
C PRO A 158 0.66 14.74 -5.96
N ALA A 159 -0.44 14.28 -6.56
CA ALA A 159 -1.80 14.64 -6.14
C ALA A 159 -2.12 14.14 -4.72
N LEU A 160 -1.72 12.91 -4.36
CA LEU A 160 -1.87 12.40 -3.00
C LEU A 160 -0.90 13.11 -2.05
N CYS A 161 0.35 13.31 -2.44
CA CYS A 161 1.37 13.97 -1.64
C CYS A 161 0.90 15.37 -1.18
N LYS A 162 0.27 16.15 -2.06
CA LYS A 162 -0.28 17.49 -1.74
C LYS A 162 -1.42 17.48 -0.70
N LYS A 163 -2.11 16.35 -0.53
CA LYS A 163 -3.23 16.23 0.41
C LYS A 163 -2.80 15.85 1.84
N ILE A 164 -1.55 15.44 2.01
CA ILE A 164 -1.01 15.08 3.32
C ILE A 164 -0.71 16.35 4.11
N ALA A 165 -1.20 16.40 5.35
CA ALA A 165 -1.01 17.53 6.25
C ALA A 165 0.38 17.50 6.94
N PHE A 166 1.43 17.67 6.15
CA PHE A 166 2.80 17.70 6.67
C PHE A 166 3.01 18.84 7.69
N LYS A 167 3.85 18.59 8.69
CA LYS A 167 4.36 19.64 9.59
C LYS A 167 5.84 19.89 9.29
N GLU A 168 6.14 21.10 8.81
CA GLU A 168 7.46 21.46 8.33
C GLU A 168 8.32 22.03 9.47
N ASP A 169 9.49 21.46 9.71
CA ASP A 169 10.59 22.09 10.45
C ASP A 169 11.79 22.29 9.49
N ARG A 170 11.77 23.40 8.77
CA ARG A 170 12.80 23.73 7.79
C ARG A 170 14.15 24.01 8.43
N LYS A 171 14.19 24.49 9.68
CA LYS A 171 15.46 24.78 10.40
C LYS A 171 16.18 23.47 10.74
N ALA A 172 15.46 22.50 11.26
CA ALA A 172 16.02 21.18 11.57
C ALA A 172 16.16 20.28 10.32
N GLY A 173 15.54 20.62 9.19
CA GLY A 173 15.45 19.77 8.01
C GLY A 173 14.67 18.48 8.29
N VAL A 174 13.64 18.57 9.16
CA VAL A 174 12.79 17.46 9.59
C VAL A 174 11.36 17.69 9.12
N LEU A 175 10.75 16.64 8.58
CA LEU A 175 9.37 16.68 8.12
C LEU A 175 8.48 15.83 9.03
N GLY A 176 7.50 16.47 9.63
CA GLY A 176 6.43 15.79 10.34
C GLY A 176 5.46 15.15 9.36
N ILE A 177 5.34 13.82 9.40
CA ILE A 177 4.41 13.07 8.55
C ILE A 177 3.33 12.45 9.43
N PRO A 178 2.03 12.72 9.15
CA PRO A 178 0.93 12.12 9.89
C PRO A 178 0.87 10.60 9.61
N VAL A 179 0.74 9.83 10.69
CA VAL A 179 0.61 8.37 10.68
C VAL A 179 -0.39 7.93 11.74
N THR A 180 -1.07 6.82 11.53
CA THR A 180 -1.98 6.26 12.56
C THR A 180 -1.22 5.52 13.64
N HIS A 181 -0.14 4.83 13.28
CA HIS A 181 0.63 3.97 14.19
C HIS A 181 2.13 4.10 13.96
N LYS A 182 2.89 3.80 15.02
CA LYS A 182 4.34 3.58 14.96
C LYS A 182 4.61 2.09 15.17
N VAL A 183 5.23 1.46 14.19
CA VAL A 183 5.51 0.03 14.17
C VAL A 183 7.01 -0.18 14.41
N PRO A 184 7.43 -0.95 15.43
CA PRO A 184 8.84 -1.25 15.62
C PRO A 184 9.37 -2.21 14.55
N ALA A 185 10.59 -2.01 14.05
CA ALA A 185 11.20 -2.90 13.07
C ALA A 185 11.27 -4.37 13.54
N ALA A 186 11.29 -4.60 14.85
CA ALA A 186 11.37 -5.94 15.43
C ALA A 186 10.21 -6.89 15.07
N ILE A 187 9.04 -6.33 14.73
CA ILE A 187 7.87 -7.15 14.34
C ILE A 187 7.60 -7.13 12.83
N MET A 188 8.49 -6.55 12.06
CA MET A 188 8.40 -6.64 10.60
C MET A 188 8.84 -8.03 10.13
N GLY A 189 8.17 -8.54 9.10
CA GLY A 189 8.34 -9.91 8.63
C GLY A 189 8.67 -10.01 7.15
N SER A 190 7.79 -10.61 6.37
CA SER A 190 7.99 -10.83 4.93
C SER A 190 8.29 -9.53 4.19
N GLY A 191 9.27 -9.58 3.29
CA GLY A 191 9.77 -8.41 2.56
C GLY A 191 11.04 -7.79 3.15
N LEU A 192 11.51 -8.20 4.33
CA LEU A 192 12.82 -7.81 4.86
C LEU A 192 13.92 -8.29 3.89
N GLY A 193 14.90 -7.45 3.63
CA GLY A 193 16.01 -7.74 2.72
C GLY A 193 15.67 -7.62 1.23
N SER A 194 14.42 -7.29 0.87
CA SER A 194 14.09 -6.97 -0.53
C SER A 194 14.89 -5.78 -1.02
N SER A 195 15.53 -5.89 -2.17
CA SER A 195 16.29 -4.81 -2.81
C SER A 195 15.40 -3.83 -3.59
N ASP A 196 14.13 -4.17 -3.82
CA ASP A 196 13.17 -3.33 -4.52
C ASP A 196 12.06 -2.86 -3.57
N CYS A 197 11.94 -1.54 -3.42
CA CYS A 197 10.89 -0.89 -2.65
C CYS A 197 9.90 -0.11 -3.55
N HIS A 198 10.03 -0.18 -4.86
CA HIS A 198 9.10 0.40 -5.83
C HIS A 198 7.97 -0.55 -6.21
N THR A 199 8.16 -1.84 -5.98
CA THR A 199 7.14 -2.89 -6.10
C THR A 199 6.94 -3.56 -4.75
N GLY A 200 5.71 -3.98 -4.45
CA GLY A 200 5.42 -4.74 -3.24
C GLY A 200 5.41 -3.95 -1.91
N ASP A 201 5.40 -4.71 -0.86
CA ASP A 201 5.13 -4.28 0.50
C ASP A 201 6.06 -4.95 1.54
N TYR A 202 5.81 -4.70 2.82
CA TYR A 202 6.59 -5.17 3.95
C TYR A 202 5.63 -5.48 5.11
N ASP A 203 5.58 -6.73 5.56
CA ASP A 203 4.53 -7.24 6.44
C ASP A 203 4.77 -6.91 7.91
N ILE A 204 3.69 -6.52 8.60
CA ILE A 204 3.65 -6.37 10.06
C ILE A 204 3.15 -7.66 10.67
N GLN A 205 3.97 -8.38 11.44
CA GLN A 205 3.54 -9.58 12.15
C GLN A 205 2.63 -9.22 13.34
N LEU A 206 1.44 -9.81 13.42
CA LEU A 206 0.48 -9.58 14.51
C LEU A 206 0.35 -10.78 15.48
N PHE A 207 1.34 -11.68 15.51
CA PHE A 207 1.30 -12.91 16.33
C PHE A 207 1.63 -12.65 17.80
N ASP A 208 2.58 -11.74 18.10
CA ASP A 208 2.87 -11.32 19.46
C ASP A 208 1.81 -10.34 19.98
N LYS A 209 0.84 -10.87 20.75
CA LYS A 209 -0.30 -10.10 21.24
C LYS A 209 0.09 -9.00 22.26
N GLU A 210 1.23 -9.13 22.92
CA GLU A 210 1.73 -8.07 23.83
C GLU A 210 2.25 -6.89 23.02
N MET A 211 3.06 -7.15 22.00
CA MET A 211 3.55 -6.11 21.08
C MET A 211 2.41 -5.44 20.31
N VAL A 212 1.44 -6.21 19.86
CA VAL A 212 0.26 -5.69 19.18
C VAL A 212 -0.50 -4.70 20.07
N ARG A 213 -0.81 -5.08 21.33
CA ARG A 213 -1.47 -4.18 22.31
C ARG A 213 -0.61 -2.97 22.66
N LYS A 214 0.68 -3.17 22.91
CA LYS A 214 1.62 -2.10 23.28
C LYS A 214 1.66 -0.98 22.23
N HIS A 215 1.52 -1.33 20.95
CA HIS A 215 1.58 -0.39 19.83
C HIS A 215 0.20 -0.06 19.22
N GLY A 216 -0.89 -0.59 19.81
CA GLY A 216 -2.27 -0.34 19.39
C GLY A 216 -2.62 -0.91 18.00
N LEU A 217 -1.89 -1.93 17.54
CA LEU A 217 -1.98 -2.44 16.17
C LEU A 217 -3.27 -3.22 15.88
N GLU A 218 -4.08 -3.52 16.91
CA GLU A 218 -5.43 -4.08 16.73
C GLU A 218 -6.34 -3.14 15.92
N SER A 219 -6.04 -1.84 15.92
CA SER A 219 -6.85 -0.83 15.24
C SER A 219 -6.37 -0.48 13.82
N LEU A 220 -5.36 -1.20 13.28
CA LEU A 220 -4.89 -1.02 11.90
C LEU A 220 -6.02 -1.22 10.90
N ARG A 221 -6.09 -0.31 9.91
CA ARG A 221 -7.08 -0.36 8.82
C ARG A 221 -6.38 -0.37 7.47
N PHE A 222 -7.02 -0.94 6.48
CA PHE A 222 -6.58 -0.76 5.09
C PHE A 222 -6.46 0.72 4.75
N GLY A 223 -5.35 1.08 4.15
CA GLY A 223 -5.06 2.46 3.77
C GLY A 223 -4.47 3.35 4.86
N ASP A 224 -4.32 2.87 6.10
CA ASP A 224 -3.64 3.61 7.16
C ASP A 224 -2.18 3.89 6.80
N PHE A 225 -1.73 5.11 7.04
CA PHE A 225 -0.31 5.43 6.99
C PHE A 225 0.33 5.03 8.32
N VAL A 226 1.40 4.26 8.25
CA VAL A 226 2.15 3.79 9.42
C VAL A 226 3.63 4.15 9.29
N ALA A 227 4.28 4.44 10.42
CA ALA A 227 5.71 4.64 10.47
C ALA A 227 6.40 3.38 10.98
N ILE A 228 7.28 2.79 10.17
CA ILE A 228 8.17 1.71 10.58
C ILE A 228 9.43 2.36 11.15
N MET A 229 9.63 2.17 12.43
CA MET A 229 10.76 2.74 13.16
C MET A 229 12.02 1.89 12.97
N ASP A 230 13.18 2.53 12.96
CA ASP A 230 14.48 1.88 12.76
C ASP A 230 14.57 1.06 11.46
N ALA A 231 13.91 1.54 10.40
CA ALA A 231 13.88 0.90 9.09
C ALA A 231 14.21 1.90 7.97
N ASP A 232 15.19 1.56 7.15
CA ASP A 232 15.52 2.30 5.92
C ASP A 232 15.09 1.51 4.69
N HIS A 233 14.37 2.19 3.79
CA HIS A 233 13.87 1.63 2.53
C HIS A 233 14.44 2.35 1.30
N SER A 234 15.54 3.07 1.47
CA SER A 234 16.12 3.88 0.38
C SER A 234 16.58 3.04 -0.81
N TYR A 235 17.16 1.86 -0.54
CA TYR A 235 17.74 0.96 -1.55
C TYR A 235 17.49 -0.52 -1.22
N GLY A 236 16.45 -0.82 -0.50
CA GLY A 236 16.11 -2.12 0.02
C GLY A 236 15.63 -2.01 1.46
N ARG A 237 14.92 -3.03 1.96
CA ARG A 237 14.36 -3.01 3.31
C ARG A 237 15.36 -3.56 4.30
N ILE A 238 15.94 -2.66 5.11
CA ILE A 238 16.95 -3.00 6.11
C ILE A 238 16.60 -2.40 7.46
N TYR A 239 17.07 -3.06 8.53
CA TYR A 239 17.12 -2.46 9.87
C TYR A 239 18.22 -1.40 9.91
N MET A 240 17.90 -0.19 10.37
CA MET A 240 18.85 0.88 10.59
C MET A 240 18.37 1.77 11.73
N GLY A 241 19.07 1.73 12.87
CA GLY A 241 18.72 2.52 14.07
C GLY A 241 18.56 4.02 13.76
N GLY A 242 17.44 4.60 14.16
CA GLY A 242 17.08 6.01 13.92
C GLY A 242 16.53 6.33 12.52
N ALA A 243 16.56 5.40 11.58
CA ALA A 243 15.85 5.56 10.30
C ALA A 243 14.35 5.47 10.49
N VAL A 244 13.58 6.07 9.60
CA VAL A 244 12.12 5.99 9.60
C VAL A 244 11.61 5.84 8.17
N SER A 245 10.76 4.83 7.97
CA SER A 245 10.00 4.64 6.73
C SER A 245 8.51 4.79 7.02
N VAL A 246 7.80 5.54 6.19
CA VAL A 246 6.34 5.69 6.24
C VAL A 246 5.74 5.00 5.05
N GLY A 247 4.74 4.15 5.27
CA GLY A 247 4.04 3.44 4.21
C GLY A 247 2.55 3.36 4.45
N VAL A 248 1.85 2.77 3.50
CA VAL A 248 0.39 2.56 3.52
C VAL A 248 0.07 1.07 3.66
N VAL A 249 -0.88 0.73 4.54
CA VAL A 249 -1.37 -0.63 4.74
C VAL A 249 -2.21 -1.06 3.55
N VAL A 250 -1.83 -2.14 2.87
CA VAL A 250 -2.38 -2.51 1.55
C VAL A 250 -3.20 -3.80 1.54
N HIS A 251 -2.91 -4.78 2.40
CA HIS A 251 -3.65 -6.04 2.52
C HIS A 251 -3.82 -6.47 3.98
N SER A 252 -4.64 -7.50 4.23
CA SER A 252 -4.97 -7.97 5.57
C SER A 252 -3.83 -8.71 6.26
N ASP A 253 -4.07 -9.03 7.53
CA ASP A 253 -3.29 -9.98 8.29
C ASP A 253 -3.23 -11.37 7.59
N CYS A 254 -2.32 -12.18 8.09
CA CYS A 254 -2.01 -13.49 7.54
C CYS A 254 -1.95 -14.53 8.64
N VAL A 255 -2.25 -15.77 8.27
CA VAL A 255 -2.14 -16.93 9.17
C VAL A 255 -0.76 -17.60 9.10
N VAL A 256 0.05 -17.27 8.12
CA VAL A 256 1.38 -17.88 7.87
C VAL A 256 2.46 -17.13 8.65
N SER A 257 3.41 -17.87 9.22
CA SER A 257 4.56 -17.32 9.96
C SER A 257 5.32 -16.29 9.14
N GLY A 258 5.70 -15.18 9.80
CA GLY A 258 6.47 -14.10 9.18
C GLY A 258 5.67 -13.15 8.31
N HIS A 259 4.37 -13.36 8.15
CA HIS A 259 3.49 -12.53 7.35
C HIS A 259 2.48 -11.75 8.22
N GLY A 260 1.77 -10.78 7.62
CA GLY A 260 0.77 -9.95 8.27
C GLY A 260 0.29 -8.82 7.38
N PRO A 261 -0.34 -7.76 7.90
CA PRO A 261 -0.72 -6.61 7.10
C PRO A 261 0.49 -6.01 6.36
N GLY A 262 0.42 -5.96 5.04
CA GLY A 262 1.49 -5.44 4.20
C GLY A 262 1.53 -3.92 4.16
N VAL A 263 2.73 -3.34 4.14
CA VAL A 263 2.97 -1.90 4.11
C VAL A 263 3.80 -1.52 2.88
N MET A 264 3.18 -0.83 1.91
CA MET A 264 3.89 -0.27 0.77
C MET A 264 4.53 1.07 1.15
N THR A 265 5.82 1.21 0.94
CA THR A 265 6.60 2.41 1.30
C THR A 265 6.18 3.63 0.48
N LEU A 266 5.96 4.76 1.15
CA LEU A 266 5.67 6.07 0.56
C LEU A 266 6.81 7.08 0.77
N PHE A 267 7.42 7.06 1.96
CA PHE A 267 8.54 7.93 2.31
C PHE A 267 9.55 7.17 3.15
N THR A 268 10.83 7.47 2.98
CA THR A 268 11.88 6.89 3.82
C THR A 268 13.01 7.89 4.05
N SER A 269 13.63 7.80 5.23
CA SER A 269 14.83 8.56 5.57
C SER A 269 15.76 7.75 6.46
N SER A 270 16.95 7.45 5.95
CA SER A 270 18.02 6.77 6.69
C SER A 270 18.64 7.63 7.80
N LYS A 271 18.39 8.94 7.81
CA LYS A 271 18.98 9.92 8.72
C LYS A 271 18.00 10.52 9.72
N GLY A 272 16.85 9.87 9.96
CA GLY A 272 15.85 10.34 10.93
C GLY A 272 15.25 11.70 10.58
N ARG A 273 15.14 12.05 9.29
CA ARG A 273 14.54 13.32 8.85
C ARG A 273 13.02 13.28 8.80
N ILE A 274 12.42 12.15 9.11
CA ILE A 274 10.96 11.97 9.25
C ILE A 274 10.63 11.95 10.74
N HIS A 275 9.69 12.80 11.17
CA HIS A 275 9.09 12.78 12.49
C HIS A 275 7.65 12.27 12.39
N PRO A 276 7.34 11.02 12.78
CA PRO A 276 5.98 10.49 12.72
C PRO A 276 5.06 11.19 13.74
N ILE A 277 3.96 11.75 13.26
CA ILE A 277 2.94 12.45 14.06
C ILE A 277 1.68 11.60 14.10
N ILE A 278 1.23 11.18 15.28
CA ILE A 278 0.01 10.40 15.39
C ILE A 278 -1.20 11.24 15.02
N ASP A 279 -1.92 10.78 14.00
CA ASP A 279 -3.18 11.33 13.51
C ASP A 279 -4.11 10.19 13.07
N PRO A 280 -5.24 9.95 13.75
CA PRO A 280 -6.20 8.91 13.40
C PRO A 280 -6.82 9.05 11.99
N LYS A 281 -6.66 10.22 11.36
CA LYS A 281 -7.11 10.52 10.00
C LYS A 281 -6.05 10.26 8.92
N ALA A 282 -4.85 9.83 9.31
CA ALA A 282 -3.76 9.52 8.38
C ALA A 282 -4.05 8.22 7.61
N ASN A 283 -5.00 8.28 6.69
CA ASN A 283 -5.45 7.16 5.87
C ASN A 283 -5.65 7.63 4.42
N ILE A 284 -5.19 6.84 3.45
CA ILE A 284 -5.33 7.15 2.02
C ILE A 284 -6.80 7.39 1.63
N GLY A 285 -7.71 6.62 2.23
CA GLY A 285 -9.15 6.76 2.02
C GLY A 285 -9.67 8.13 2.45
N TYR A 286 -9.19 8.66 3.58
CA TYR A 286 -9.54 9.99 4.05
C TYR A 286 -9.02 11.07 3.09
N TYR A 287 -7.75 10.97 2.65
CA TYR A 287 -7.15 11.95 1.74
C TYR A 287 -7.78 11.95 0.35
N LEU A 288 -8.15 10.78 -0.18
CA LEU A 288 -8.74 10.63 -1.51
C LEU A 288 -10.26 10.63 -1.51
N ARG A 289 -10.92 10.56 -0.34
CA ARG A 289 -12.37 10.39 -0.17
C ARG A 289 -12.89 9.12 -0.86
N ILE A 290 -12.21 7.99 -0.62
CA ILE A 290 -12.52 6.67 -1.16
C ILE A 290 -12.82 5.66 -0.04
N GLY A 291 -13.25 4.46 -0.39
CA GLY A 291 -13.60 3.42 0.57
C GLY A 291 -14.65 3.88 1.58
N ARG A 292 -14.42 3.63 2.87
CA ARG A 292 -15.32 4.04 3.98
C ARG A 292 -15.38 5.55 4.22
N PHE A 293 -14.56 6.32 3.53
CA PHE A 293 -14.53 7.78 3.60
C PHE A 293 -15.20 8.47 2.41
N ARG A 294 -15.79 7.71 1.50
CA ARG A 294 -16.53 8.22 0.34
C ARG A 294 -17.76 9.01 0.81
N GLY A 295 -17.91 10.25 0.36
CA GLY A 295 -19.04 11.13 0.72
C GLY A 295 -18.98 11.75 2.12
N LYS A 296 -17.85 11.64 2.83
CA LYS A 296 -17.63 12.26 4.15
C LYS A 296 -16.85 13.54 4.06
#